data_9a48dca4e05fd023526f95356f986c21
#
_entry.id   9a48dca4e05fd023526f95356f986c21
#
_cell.length_a   1.000
_cell.length_b   1.000
_cell.length_c   1.000
_cell.angle_alpha   90.00
_cell.angle_beta   90.00
_cell.angle_gamma   90.00
#
_symmetry.space_group_name_H-M   'P 1'
#
loop_
_entity.id
_entity.type
_entity.pdbx_description
1 polymer ?
#
loop_
_entity_poly.entity_id
_entity_poly.type
_entity_poly.pdbx_seq_one_letter_code
_entity_poly.pdbx_strand_id
1 'polypeptide(L)'
;MLIEANNLSHVYMPGTPFQVEALQEVSLKVERGEFVGIIGETGSGKSTFVQHLNGLLKPTSGEVLFEGRNIWAKEMNMRKHRSRIALLFQFPEHQLFEETVFKDIAFGPRNLGLGEQEQEKRVRSALELMGLDFKIYKDRSPFNLSGGEKRRVAMAGILAMEPEVIILDEPTAGMDPSGRRHLLEQIKRLHSEQNLTVILVTHNMEDVSRVAGRLFVFSGGRLVLQGTPVDVFKSAETIKEIGLELPPLTELLQELKKSGKDISTGLFSVEDVGREILQLYREG
;
A
#
# COMPACT_ATOMS: atom_id res chain seq x y z
N MET A 1 6.80 10.07 14.86
CA MET A 1 7.36 9.21 13.81
C MET A 1 7.00 7.77 14.10
N LEU A 2 6.43 7.03 13.15
CA LEU A 2 6.06 5.62 13.34
C LEU A 2 7.10 4.68 12.72
N ILE A 3 7.45 4.91 11.46
CA ILE A 3 8.46 4.13 10.73
C ILE A 3 9.53 5.07 10.20
N GLU A 4 10.80 4.66 10.30
CA GLU A 4 11.94 5.36 9.72
C GLU A 4 12.85 4.35 9.03
N ALA A 5 13.24 4.62 7.81
CA ALA A 5 14.33 3.95 7.12
C ALA A 5 15.50 4.94 7.01
N ASN A 6 16.68 4.52 7.44
CA ASN A 6 17.88 5.36 7.46
C ASN A 6 18.96 4.70 6.61
N ASN A 7 19.30 5.31 5.47
CA ASN A 7 20.33 4.86 4.52
C ASN A 7 20.22 3.35 4.20
N LEU A 8 18.97 2.90 4.00
CA LEU A 8 18.64 1.50 3.81
C LEU A 8 19.14 1.02 2.46
N SER A 9 20.04 0.03 2.45
CA SER A 9 20.51 -0.63 1.23
C SER A 9 20.29 -2.13 1.29
N HIS A 10 20.03 -2.73 0.14
CA HIS A 10 19.87 -4.18 0.02
C HIS A 10 20.46 -4.71 -1.27
N VAL A 11 21.31 -5.71 -1.11
CA VAL A 11 21.96 -6.43 -2.23
C VAL A 11 21.52 -7.89 -2.17
N TYR A 12 20.88 -8.36 -3.23
CA TYR A 12 20.59 -9.78 -3.40
C TYR A 12 21.85 -10.51 -3.91
N MET A 13 22.10 -11.71 -3.42
CA MET A 13 23.20 -12.60 -3.81
C MET A 13 24.57 -11.89 -3.83
N PRO A 14 24.97 -11.22 -2.75
CA PRO A 14 26.22 -10.47 -2.72
C PRO A 14 27.44 -11.37 -2.98
N GLY A 15 28.41 -10.85 -3.76
CA GLY A 15 29.62 -11.58 -4.10
C GLY A 15 29.46 -12.68 -5.16
N THR A 16 28.30 -12.77 -5.82
CA THR A 16 28.05 -13.71 -6.92
C THR A 16 27.90 -12.96 -8.26
N PRO A 17 28.03 -13.65 -9.41
CA PRO A 17 27.76 -13.06 -10.72
C PRO A 17 26.29 -12.59 -10.90
N PHE A 18 25.39 -13.02 -10.04
CA PHE A 18 23.95 -12.66 -10.05
C PHE A 18 23.62 -11.58 -9.00
N GLN A 19 24.62 -10.88 -8.51
CA GLN A 19 24.43 -9.79 -7.55
C GLN A 19 23.54 -8.69 -8.14
N VAL A 20 22.50 -8.31 -7.40
CA VAL A 20 21.60 -7.20 -7.75
C VAL A 20 21.47 -6.26 -6.57
N GLU A 21 21.83 -4.99 -6.77
CA GLU A 21 21.61 -3.93 -5.80
C GLU A 21 20.17 -3.40 -5.94
N ALA A 22 19.29 -3.87 -5.06
CA ALA A 22 17.87 -3.58 -5.14
C ALA A 22 17.47 -2.29 -4.42
N LEU A 23 18.24 -1.87 -3.40
CA LEU A 23 18.05 -0.60 -2.68
C LEU A 23 19.40 0.05 -2.43
N GLN A 24 19.43 1.38 -2.58
CA GLN A 24 20.64 2.19 -2.46
C GLN A 24 20.36 3.41 -1.56
N GLU A 25 20.80 3.34 -0.30
CA GLU A 25 20.76 4.42 0.68
C GLU A 25 19.40 5.11 0.82
N VAL A 26 18.30 4.33 0.76
CA VAL A 26 16.95 4.85 0.87
C VAL A 26 16.69 5.36 2.30
N SER A 27 16.33 6.64 2.40
CA SER A 27 15.95 7.26 3.66
C SER A 27 14.57 7.91 3.54
N LEU A 28 13.62 7.47 4.36
CA LEU A 28 12.28 8.04 4.42
C LEU A 28 11.64 7.80 5.79
N LYS A 29 10.55 8.54 6.05
CA LYS A 29 9.83 8.47 7.32
C LYS A 29 8.33 8.43 7.06
N VAL A 30 7.61 7.65 7.86
CA VAL A 30 6.14 7.55 7.82
C VAL A 30 5.59 7.89 9.21
N GLU A 31 4.61 8.77 9.25
CA GLU A 31 3.92 9.15 10.48
C GLU A 31 2.78 8.19 10.80
N ARG A 32 2.37 8.17 12.08
CA ARG A 32 1.19 7.40 12.50
C ARG A 32 -0.08 7.99 11.89
N GLY A 33 -0.96 7.13 11.40
CA GLY A 33 -2.20 7.55 10.76
C GLY A 33 -2.00 8.22 9.40
N GLU A 34 -0.85 8.04 8.75
CA GLU A 34 -0.59 8.56 7.41
C GLU A 34 -1.02 7.55 6.35
N PHE A 35 -1.58 8.04 5.25
CA PHE A 35 -1.78 7.24 4.04
C PHE A 35 -0.71 7.63 3.03
N VAL A 36 0.27 6.77 2.80
CA VAL A 36 1.35 7.01 1.84
C VAL A 36 1.28 6.08 0.65
N GLY A 37 1.64 6.61 -0.51
CA GLY A 37 1.82 5.84 -1.74
C GLY A 37 3.30 5.65 -2.05
N ILE A 38 3.69 4.45 -2.44
CA ILE A 38 5.02 4.15 -2.99
C ILE A 38 4.84 3.80 -4.46
N ILE A 39 5.41 4.62 -5.35
CA ILE A 39 5.30 4.46 -6.80
C ILE A 39 6.68 4.31 -7.44
N GLY A 40 6.71 3.77 -8.64
CA GLY A 40 7.92 3.54 -9.41
C GLY A 40 7.72 2.43 -10.44
N GLU A 41 8.61 2.31 -11.39
CA GLU A 41 8.60 1.25 -12.39
C GLU A 41 8.81 -0.15 -11.78
N THR A 42 8.48 -1.20 -12.54
CA THR A 42 8.78 -2.58 -12.12
C THR A 42 10.29 -2.74 -11.95
N GLY A 43 10.72 -3.35 -10.84
CA GLY A 43 12.14 -3.52 -10.52
C GLY A 43 12.80 -2.31 -9.84
N SER A 44 12.08 -1.22 -9.57
CA SER A 44 12.63 -0.04 -8.89
C SER A 44 12.94 -0.22 -7.39
N GLY A 45 12.64 -1.39 -6.80
CA GLY A 45 12.97 -1.70 -5.40
C GLY A 45 11.80 -1.57 -4.41
N LYS A 46 10.60 -1.18 -4.83
CA LYS A 46 9.42 -0.97 -3.96
C LYS A 46 9.09 -2.17 -3.07
N SER A 47 8.88 -3.34 -3.68
CA SER A 47 8.53 -4.56 -2.93
C SER A 47 9.67 -4.99 -2.00
N THR A 48 10.92 -4.84 -2.43
CA THR A 48 12.09 -5.05 -1.57
C THR A 48 12.06 -4.11 -0.37
N PHE A 49 11.77 -2.83 -0.60
CA PHE A 49 11.70 -1.84 0.47
C PHE A 49 10.62 -2.19 1.51
N VAL A 50 9.39 -2.48 1.09
CA VAL A 50 8.31 -2.78 2.04
C VAL A 50 8.51 -4.09 2.80
N GLN A 51 9.22 -5.05 2.22
CA GLN A 51 9.63 -6.28 2.91
C GLN A 51 10.65 -6.01 4.03
N HIS A 52 11.46 -4.95 3.93
CA HIS A 52 12.31 -4.51 5.05
C HIS A 52 11.48 -3.90 6.17
N LEU A 53 10.45 -3.12 5.86
CA LEU A 53 9.57 -2.51 6.88
C LEU A 53 8.84 -3.57 7.72
N ASN A 54 8.39 -4.65 7.09
CA ASN A 54 7.76 -5.78 7.79
C ASN A 54 8.79 -6.73 8.44
N GLY A 55 10.08 -6.57 8.17
CA GLY A 55 11.15 -7.44 8.69
C GLY A 55 11.19 -8.83 8.05
N LEU A 56 10.71 -8.98 6.81
CA LEU A 56 10.91 -10.19 6.00
C LEU A 56 12.32 -10.24 5.43
N LEU A 57 12.88 -9.07 5.07
CA LEU A 57 14.26 -8.94 4.62
C LEU A 57 15.07 -8.17 5.67
N LYS A 58 16.31 -8.60 5.88
CA LYS A 58 17.28 -7.87 6.67
C LYS A 58 18.12 -6.99 5.73
N PRO A 59 18.36 -5.71 6.05
CA PRO A 59 19.16 -4.84 5.22
C PRO A 59 20.62 -5.30 5.13
N THR A 60 21.27 -5.01 4.00
CA THR A 60 22.71 -5.18 3.83
C THR A 60 23.47 -4.08 4.58
N SER A 61 22.94 -2.84 4.54
CA SER A 61 23.39 -1.70 5.36
C SER A 61 22.25 -0.76 5.66
N GLY A 62 22.44 0.16 6.61
CA GLY A 62 21.38 1.02 7.12
C GLY A 62 20.48 0.30 8.11
N GLU A 63 19.35 0.91 8.42
CA GLU A 63 18.43 0.38 9.43
C GLU A 63 16.98 0.76 9.17
N VAL A 64 16.07 -0.02 9.76
CA VAL A 64 14.64 0.32 9.87
C VAL A 64 14.30 0.47 11.35
N LEU A 65 13.70 1.60 11.70
CA LEU A 65 13.20 1.87 13.04
C LEU A 65 11.66 1.82 13.03
N PHE A 66 11.10 1.20 14.04
CA PHE A 66 9.69 1.26 14.36
C PHE A 66 9.52 1.85 15.76
N GLU A 67 8.83 2.98 15.85
CA GLU A 67 8.73 3.78 17.09
C GLU A 67 10.11 4.10 17.70
N GLY A 68 11.08 4.46 16.85
CA GLY A 68 12.45 4.81 17.25
C GLY A 68 13.32 3.61 17.65
N ARG A 69 12.84 2.36 17.52
CA ARG A 69 13.60 1.14 17.85
C ARG A 69 13.95 0.37 16.60
N ASN A 70 15.22 0.00 16.47
CA ASN A 70 15.66 -0.83 15.35
C ASN A 70 14.96 -2.19 15.41
N ILE A 71 14.27 -2.56 14.31
CA ILE A 71 13.50 -3.81 14.24
C ILE A 71 14.37 -5.06 14.25
N TRP A 72 15.67 -4.94 13.99
CA TRP A 72 16.65 -6.02 14.04
C TRP A 72 17.49 -6.02 15.33
N ALA A 73 17.13 -5.21 16.33
CA ALA A 73 17.76 -5.26 17.63
C ALA A 73 17.57 -6.66 18.28
N LYS A 74 18.57 -7.10 19.04
CA LYS A 74 18.62 -8.46 19.62
C LYS A 74 17.40 -8.85 20.46
N GLU A 75 16.72 -7.87 21.05
CA GLU A 75 15.55 -8.07 21.92
C GLU A 75 14.21 -7.96 21.16
N MET A 76 14.23 -7.69 19.87
CA MET A 76 13.01 -7.51 19.07
C MET A 76 12.31 -8.84 18.80
N ASN A 77 11.03 -8.91 19.13
CA ASN A 77 10.18 -10.04 18.78
C ASN A 77 9.58 -9.82 17.38
N MET A 78 10.16 -10.48 16.37
CA MET A 78 9.73 -10.36 14.98
C MET A 78 8.27 -10.80 14.73
N ARG A 79 7.75 -11.77 15.48
CA ARG A 79 6.34 -12.17 15.39
C ARG A 79 5.43 -11.00 15.80
N LYS A 80 5.74 -10.37 16.95
CA LYS A 80 5.02 -9.19 17.42
C LYS A 80 5.19 -7.99 16.48
N HIS A 81 6.37 -7.80 15.91
CA HIS A 81 6.61 -6.76 14.91
C HIS A 81 5.72 -6.95 13.68
N ARG A 82 5.72 -8.16 13.10
CA ARG A 82 4.92 -8.48 11.90
C ARG A 82 3.40 -8.42 12.13
N SER A 83 2.93 -8.61 13.36
CA SER A 83 1.51 -8.40 13.67
C SER A 83 1.12 -6.92 13.73
N ARG A 84 2.07 -6.04 14.09
CA ARG A 84 1.84 -4.59 14.10
C ARG A 84 2.01 -3.95 12.72
N ILE A 85 2.89 -4.50 11.86
CA ILE A 85 3.07 -4.09 10.47
C ILE A 85 2.72 -5.27 9.57
N ALA A 86 1.47 -5.34 9.16
CA ALA A 86 0.98 -6.40 8.29
C ALA A 86 1.29 -6.09 6.82
N LEU A 87 1.72 -7.10 6.07
CA LEU A 87 2.01 -6.98 4.63
C LEU A 87 1.10 -7.92 3.84
N LEU A 88 0.35 -7.35 2.90
CA LEU A 88 -0.41 -8.05 1.89
C LEU A 88 0.38 -8.02 0.57
N PHE A 89 0.78 -9.19 0.08
CA PHE A 89 1.51 -9.32 -1.17
C PHE A 89 0.59 -9.20 -2.39
N GLN A 90 1.19 -9.01 -3.54
CA GLN A 90 0.52 -9.09 -4.84
C GLN A 90 -0.20 -10.43 -5.00
N PHE A 91 -1.43 -10.41 -5.56
CA PHE A 91 -2.32 -11.58 -5.67
C PHE A 91 -2.60 -12.27 -4.31
N PRO A 92 -3.17 -11.54 -3.34
CA PRO A 92 -3.39 -12.06 -1.98
C PRO A 92 -4.30 -13.27 -1.94
N GLU A 93 -5.13 -13.50 -2.96
CA GLU A 93 -5.97 -14.69 -3.13
C GLU A 93 -5.17 -16.00 -3.23
N HIS A 94 -3.88 -15.94 -3.57
CA HIS A 94 -3.00 -17.10 -3.59
C HIS A 94 -2.40 -17.44 -2.22
N GLN A 95 -2.62 -16.58 -1.21
CA GLN A 95 -2.11 -16.78 0.14
C GLN A 95 -3.08 -17.58 1.03
N LEU A 96 -4.28 -17.88 0.53
CA LEU A 96 -5.28 -18.65 1.24
C LEU A 96 -4.93 -20.17 1.16
N PHE A 97 -4.90 -20.85 2.30
CA PHE A 97 -4.41 -22.23 2.39
C PHE A 97 -5.20 -23.13 3.35
N GLU A 98 -6.04 -22.56 4.21
CA GLU A 98 -6.82 -23.32 5.18
C GLU A 98 -8.11 -23.89 4.56
N GLU A 99 -8.73 -24.85 5.25
CA GLU A 99 -9.95 -25.51 4.78
C GLU A 99 -11.19 -24.62 4.80
N THR A 100 -11.24 -23.66 5.76
CA THR A 100 -12.35 -22.71 5.92
C THR A 100 -11.86 -21.28 6.04
N VAL A 101 -12.70 -20.34 5.63
CA VAL A 101 -12.47 -18.90 5.77
C VAL A 101 -12.16 -18.54 7.23
N PHE A 102 -12.90 -19.12 8.17
CA PHE A 102 -12.64 -18.88 9.60
C PHE A 102 -11.21 -19.28 10.00
N LYS A 103 -10.79 -20.49 9.66
CA LYS A 103 -9.45 -20.99 10.01
C LYS A 103 -8.35 -20.15 9.36
N ASP A 104 -8.56 -19.72 8.12
CA ASP A 104 -7.62 -18.89 7.37
C ASP A 104 -7.41 -17.52 8.03
N ILE A 105 -8.50 -16.83 8.33
CA ILE A 105 -8.45 -15.52 8.99
C ILE A 105 -7.95 -15.65 10.45
N ALA A 106 -8.34 -16.72 11.16
CA ALA A 106 -7.89 -16.98 12.53
C ALA A 106 -6.41 -17.38 12.64
N PHE A 107 -5.75 -17.68 11.54
CA PHE A 107 -4.34 -18.13 11.55
C PHE A 107 -3.41 -17.11 12.21
N GLY A 108 -3.54 -15.83 11.86
CA GLY A 108 -2.77 -14.74 12.49
C GLY A 108 -3.04 -14.61 13.99
N PRO A 109 -4.28 -14.39 14.42
CA PRO A 109 -4.70 -14.36 15.83
C PRO A 109 -4.28 -15.58 16.64
N ARG A 110 -4.42 -16.77 16.06
CA ARG A 110 -3.97 -18.03 16.69
C ARG A 110 -2.46 -18.04 16.94
N ASN A 111 -1.67 -17.61 15.95
CA ASN A 111 -0.22 -17.52 16.09
C ASN A 111 0.22 -16.45 17.11
N LEU A 112 -0.63 -15.46 17.40
CA LEU A 112 -0.41 -14.50 18.47
C LEU A 112 -0.74 -15.08 19.86
N GLY A 113 -1.28 -16.30 19.94
CA GLY A 113 -1.63 -16.97 21.18
C GLY A 113 -2.99 -16.53 21.75
N LEU A 114 -3.87 -15.96 20.92
CA LEU A 114 -5.20 -15.54 21.37
C LEU A 114 -6.11 -16.75 21.58
N GLY A 115 -6.94 -16.68 22.63
CA GLY A 115 -7.97 -17.70 22.91
C GLY A 115 -9.08 -17.70 21.86
N GLU A 116 -9.83 -18.83 21.79
CA GLU A 116 -10.86 -19.07 20.76
C GLU A 116 -11.92 -17.96 20.68
N GLN A 117 -12.40 -17.47 21.82
CA GLN A 117 -13.41 -16.39 21.86
C GLN A 117 -12.87 -15.09 21.23
N GLU A 118 -11.62 -14.71 21.50
CA GLU A 118 -11.02 -13.52 20.91
C GLU A 118 -10.72 -13.74 19.42
N GLN A 119 -10.31 -14.96 19.01
CA GLN A 119 -10.17 -15.30 17.60
C GLN A 119 -11.49 -15.13 16.85
N GLU A 120 -12.61 -15.68 17.38
CA GLU A 120 -13.92 -15.53 16.74
C GLU A 120 -14.35 -14.07 16.63
N LYS A 121 -14.17 -13.29 17.69
CA LYS A 121 -14.49 -11.86 17.69
C LYS A 121 -13.71 -11.12 16.59
N ARG A 122 -12.40 -11.35 16.48
CA ARG A 122 -11.55 -10.70 15.48
C ARG A 122 -11.86 -11.14 14.07
N VAL A 123 -12.10 -12.44 13.85
CA VAL A 123 -12.52 -12.97 12.54
C VAL A 123 -13.84 -12.35 12.09
N ARG A 124 -14.83 -12.27 13.01
CA ARG A 124 -16.11 -11.63 12.73
C ARG A 124 -15.94 -10.18 12.34
N SER A 125 -15.24 -9.39 13.15
CA SER A 125 -14.98 -7.98 12.89
C SER A 125 -14.25 -7.78 11.55
N ALA A 126 -13.23 -8.57 11.28
CA ALA A 126 -12.45 -8.46 10.04
C ALA A 126 -13.28 -8.80 8.79
N LEU A 127 -14.15 -9.81 8.85
CA LEU A 127 -15.07 -10.12 7.75
C LEU A 127 -16.07 -8.99 7.52
N GLU A 128 -16.67 -8.45 8.59
CA GLU A 128 -17.62 -7.33 8.51
C GLU A 128 -16.97 -6.08 7.91
N LEU A 129 -15.73 -5.76 8.30
CA LEU A 129 -14.96 -4.66 7.70
C LEU A 129 -14.74 -4.84 6.19
N MET A 130 -14.64 -6.10 5.73
CA MET A 130 -14.51 -6.44 4.32
C MET A 130 -15.86 -6.63 3.60
N GLY A 131 -16.98 -6.35 4.27
CA GLY A 131 -18.32 -6.50 3.70
C GLY A 131 -18.72 -7.97 3.46
N LEU A 132 -18.19 -8.89 4.27
CA LEU A 132 -18.49 -10.31 4.22
C LEU A 132 -19.24 -10.74 5.48
N ASP A 133 -20.47 -11.28 5.30
CA ASP A 133 -21.27 -11.76 6.43
C ASP A 133 -20.62 -12.98 7.10
N PHE A 134 -20.31 -12.86 8.38
CA PHE A 134 -19.63 -13.91 9.14
C PHE A 134 -20.39 -15.25 9.09
N LYS A 135 -21.72 -15.27 9.23
CA LYS A 135 -22.51 -16.51 9.25
C LYS A 135 -22.51 -17.22 7.91
N ILE A 136 -22.42 -16.44 6.81
CA ILE A 136 -22.43 -16.97 5.44
C ILE A 136 -21.06 -17.51 5.05
N TYR A 137 -19.97 -16.84 5.46
CA TYR A 137 -18.64 -17.11 4.94
C TYR A 137 -17.76 -17.99 5.82
N LYS A 138 -17.93 -17.96 7.15
CA LYS A 138 -16.99 -18.58 8.09
C LYS A 138 -16.66 -20.06 7.82
N ASP A 139 -17.65 -20.84 7.40
CA ASP A 139 -17.54 -22.29 7.18
C ASP A 139 -17.29 -22.64 5.69
N ARG A 140 -17.27 -21.65 4.78
CA ARG A 140 -16.97 -21.88 3.38
C ARG A 140 -15.49 -22.18 3.18
N SER A 141 -15.22 -23.01 2.18
CA SER A 141 -13.84 -23.21 1.71
C SER A 141 -13.39 -21.96 0.94
N PRO A 142 -12.21 -21.36 1.27
CA PRO A 142 -11.65 -20.25 0.52
C PRO A 142 -11.49 -20.57 -0.99
N PHE A 143 -11.24 -21.82 -1.33
CA PHE A 143 -11.01 -22.23 -2.71
C PHE A 143 -12.26 -22.13 -3.59
N ASN A 144 -13.44 -22.17 -2.99
CA ASN A 144 -14.74 -22.08 -3.70
C ASN A 144 -15.26 -20.63 -3.82
N LEU A 145 -14.50 -19.65 -3.39
CA LEU A 145 -14.85 -18.24 -3.47
C LEU A 145 -14.45 -17.65 -4.82
N SER A 146 -15.16 -16.60 -5.26
CA SER A 146 -14.73 -15.77 -6.40
C SER A 146 -13.40 -15.05 -6.07
N GLY A 147 -12.67 -14.61 -7.10
CA GLY A 147 -11.40 -13.91 -6.92
C GLY A 147 -11.52 -12.67 -6.02
N GLY A 148 -12.60 -11.89 -6.18
CA GLY A 148 -12.87 -10.73 -5.33
C GLY A 148 -13.19 -11.09 -3.88
N GLU A 149 -13.91 -12.19 -3.63
CA GLU A 149 -14.17 -12.70 -2.28
C GLU A 149 -12.87 -13.22 -1.63
N LYS A 150 -12.07 -14.00 -2.36
CA LYS A 150 -10.76 -14.47 -1.89
C LYS A 150 -9.87 -13.31 -1.44
N ARG A 151 -9.79 -12.27 -2.24
CA ARG A 151 -9.00 -11.07 -1.93
C ARG A 151 -9.49 -10.37 -0.66
N ARG A 152 -10.81 -10.23 -0.48
CA ARG A 152 -11.40 -9.69 0.75
C ARG A 152 -11.13 -10.58 1.96
N VAL A 153 -11.17 -11.90 1.81
CA VAL A 153 -10.81 -12.85 2.88
C VAL A 153 -9.34 -12.71 3.25
N ALA A 154 -8.44 -12.62 2.29
CA ALA A 154 -7.01 -12.42 2.56
C ALA A 154 -6.75 -11.08 3.27
N MET A 155 -7.44 -10.00 2.85
CA MET A 155 -7.41 -8.72 3.56
C MET A 155 -7.93 -8.85 4.99
N ALA A 156 -9.05 -9.55 5.20
CA ALA A 156 -9.59 -9.82 6.53
C ALA A 156 -8.57 -10.58 7.41
N GLY A 157 -7.78 -11.49 6.83
CA GLY A 157 -6.72 -12.22 7.54
C GLY A 157 -5.65 -11.32 8.15
N ILE A 158 -5.22 -10.26 7.44
CA ILE A 158 -4.28 -9.29 8.00
C ILE A 158 -4.96 -8.34 9.00
N LEU A 159 -6.21 -7.92 8.74
CA LEU A 159 -6.95 -7.03 9.64
C LEU A 159 -7.30 -7.69 10.98
N ALA A 160 -7.54 -9.00 11.00
CA ALA A 160 -7.81 -9.75 12.23
C ALA A 160 -6.64 -9.73 13.25
N MET A 161 -5.44 -9.38 12.82
CA MET A 161 -4.30 -9.14 13.71
C MET A 161 -4.35 -7.77 14.40
N GLU A 162 -5.27 -6.89 13.99
CA GLU A 162 -5.40 -5.48 14.45
C GLU A 162 -4.06 -4.73 14.30
N PRO A 163 -3.52 -4.65 13.08
CA PRO A 163 -2.23 -4.00 12.84
C PRO A 163 -2.32 -2.48 13.00
N GLU A 164 -1.20 -1.84 13.33
CA GLU A 164 -1.06 -0.38 13.33
C GLU A 164 -0.72 0.15 11.94
N VAL A 165 -0.07 -0.69 11.14
CA VAL A 165 0.32 -0.40 9.76
C VAL A 165 -0.11 -1.54 8.84
N ILE A 166 -0.77 -1.22 7.76
CA ILE A 166 -0.96 -2.16 6.65
C ILE A 166 -0.13 -1.72 5.45
N ILE A 167 0.60 -2.65 4.89
CA ILE A 167 1.33 -2.49 3.65
C ILE A 167 0.61 -3.32 2.60
N LEU A 168 0.24 -2.70 1.50
CA LEU A 168 -0.51 -3.31 0.40
C LEU A 168 0.35 -3.24 -0.86
N ASP A 169 0.91 -4.37 -1.26
CA ASP A 169 1.75 -4.44 -2.46
C ASP A 169 0.89 -4.85 -3.67
N GLU A 170 0.61 -3.88 -4.55
CA GLU A 170 -0.22 -4.03 -5.75
C GLU A 170 -1.61 -4.67 -5.48
N PRO A 171 -2.39 -4.18 -4.50
CA PRO A 171 -3.62 -4.85 -4.07
C PRO A 171 -4.72 -4.86 -5.13
N THR A 172 -4.63 -3.98 -6.13
CA THR A 172 -5.61 -3.82 -7.21
C THR A 172 -5.22 -4.54 -8.51
N ALA A 173 -4.06 -5.22 -8.53
CA ALA A 173 -3.57 -5.92 -9.71
C ALA A 173 -4.59 -6.95 -10.25
N GLY A 174 -4.85 -6.90 -11.56
CA GLY A 174 -5.78 -7.82 -12.22
C GLY A 174 -7.27 -7.60 -11.94
N MET A 175 -7.64 -6.51 -11.23
CA MET A 175 -9.05 -6.15 -11.00
C MET A 175 -9.62 -5.31 -12.14
N ASP A 176 -10.94 -5.44 -12.37
CA ASP A 176 -11.67 -4.51 -13.20
C ASP A 176 -11.76 -3.12 -12.54
N PRO A 177 -12.04 -2.03 -13.32
CA PRO A 177 -12.05 -0.68 -12.78
C PRO A 177 -13.05 -0.44 -11.65
N SER A 178 -14.18 -1.16 -11.64
CA SER A 178 -15.20 -1.01 -10.58
C SER A 178 -14.73 -1.66 -9.27
N GLY A 179 -14.24 -2.89 -9.35
CA GLY A 179 -13.67 -3.62 -8.21
C GLY A 179 -12.49 -2.89 -7.58
N ARG A 180 -11.60 -2.32 -8.42
CA ARG A 180 -10.46 -1.51 -7.99
C ARG A 180 -10.91 -0.31 -7.16
N ARG A 181 -11.85 0.50 -7.68
CA ARG A 181 -12.38 1.66 -6.95
C ARG A 181 -13.00 1.27 -5.63
N HIS A 182 -13.82 0.22 -5.62
CA HIS A 182 -14.47 -0.26 -4.41
C HIS A 182 -13.46 -0.68 -3.34
N LEU A 183 -12.40 -1.41 -3.71
CA LEU A 183 -11.34 -1.81 -2.78
C LEU A 183 -10.60 -0.59 -2.20
N LEU A 184 -10.23 0.38 -3.04
CA LEU A 184 -9.53 1.59 -2.59
C LEU A 184 -10.41 2.45 -1.66
N GLU A 185 -11.71 2.55 -1.92
CA GLU A 185 -12.67 3.21 -1.04
C GLU A 185 -12.78 2.50 0.31
N GLN A 186 -12.82 1.17 0.32
CA GLN A 186 -12.78 0.38 1.56
C GLN A 186 -11.50 0.64 2.37
N ILE A 187 -10.33 0.63 1.71
CA ILE A 187 -9.05 0.90 2.37
C ILE A 187 -9.03 2.34 2.93
N LYS A 188 -9.50 3.32 2.16
CA LYS A 188 -9.59 4.72 2.59
C LYS A 188 -10.50 4.87 3.80
N ARG A 189 -11.63 4.17 3.81
CA ARG A 189 -12.56 4.16 4.94
C ARG A 189 -11.93 3.54 6.19
N LEU A 190 -11.24 2.38 6.07
CA LEU A 190 -10.50 1.77 7.17
C LEU A 190 -9.44 2.70 7.74
N HIS A 191 -8.67 3.37 6.87
CA HIS A 191 -7.70 4.37 7.28
C HIS A 191 -8.33 5.50 8.11
N SER A 192 -9.43 6.09 7.64
CA SER A 192 -10.07 7.22 8.31
C SER A 192 -10.81 6.84 9.60
N GLU A 193 -11.48 5.68 9.63
CA GLU A 193 -12.28 5.25 10.78
C GLU A 193 -11.42 4.66 11.92
N GLN A 194 -10.30 4.02 11.59
CA GLN A 194 -9.46 3.30 12.57
C GLN A 194 -8.12 3.98 12.84
N ASN A 195 -7.86 5.15 12.24
CA ASN A 195 -6.55 5.83 12.31
C ASN A 195 -5.39 4.90 11.91
N LEU A 196 -5.65 4.01 10.96
CA LEU A 196 -4.73 3.00 10.47
C LEU A 196 -3.68 3.66 9.57
N THR A 197 -2.41 3.38 9.79
CA THR A 197 -1.36 3.81 8.85
C THR A 197 -1.39 2.90 7.63
N VAL A 198 -1.43 3.47 6.42
CA VAL A 198 -1.51 2.71 5.17
C VAL A 198 -0.32 3.02 4.28
N ILE A 199 0.35 1.99 3.79
CA ILE A 199 1.40 2.08 2.77
C ILE A 199 0.90 1.31 1.55
N LEU A 200 0.54 2.05 0.49
CA LEU A 200 0.07 1.49 -0.78
C LEU A 200 1.20 1.50 -1.80
N VAL A 201 1.66 0.32 -2.21
CA VAL A 201 2.59 0.18 -3.32
C VAL A 201 1.81 -0.08 -4.59
N THR A 202 2.00 0.74 -5.60
CA THR A 202 1.32 0.57 -6.89
C THR A 202 2.08 1.27 -8.02
N HIS A 203 1.90 0.77 -9.24
CA HIS A 203 2.31 1.46 -10.47
C HIS A 203 1.15 2.26 -11.10
N ASN A 204 -0.04 2.23 -10.51
CA ASN A 204 -1.19 2.97 -11.00
C ASN A 204 -1.25 4.38 -10.36
N MET A 205 -0.92 5.38 -11.16
CA MET A 205 -0.86 6.78 -10.71
C MET A 205 -2.23 7.35 -10.35
N GLU A 206 -3.29 6.91 -11.03
CA GLU A 206 -4.67 7.34 -10.74
C GLU A 206 -5.11 6.84 -9.36
N ASP A 207 -4.86 5.57 -9.05
CA ASP A 207 -5.24 4.97 -7.78
C ASP A 207 -4.60 5.73 -6.61
N VAL A 208 -3.28 5.93 -6.68
CA VAL A 208 -2.52 6.53 -5.59
C VAL A 208 -2.83 8.02 -5.40
N SER A 209 -3.06 8.76 -6.48
CA SER A 209 -3.37 10.19 -6.42
C SER A 209 -4.67 10.50 -5.69
N ARG A 210 -5.62 9.54 -5.69
CA ARG A 210 -6.95 9.68 -5.07
C ARG A 210 -6.97 9.38 -3.57
N VAL A 211 -6.02 8.57 -3.09
CA VAL A 211 -6.09 8.04 -1.72
C VAL A 211 -4.91 8.45 -0.85
N ALA A 212 -3.73 8.63 -1.43
CA ALA A 212 -2.52 8.94 -0.65
C ALA A 212 -2.40 10.44 -0.34
N GLY A 213 -2.04 10.74 0.90
CA GLY A 213 -1.68 12.11 1.31
C GLY A 213 -0.26 12.48 0.93
N ARG A 214 0.64 11.49 0.81
CA ARG A 214 2.03 11.67 0.42
C ARG A 214 2.52 10.52 -0.46
N LEU A 215 3.42 10.83 -1.38
CA LEU A 215 4.03 9.89 -2.31
C LEU A 215 5.53 9.79 -2.07
N PHE A 216 6.05 8.58 -2.25
CA PHE A 216 7.46 8.27 -2.39
C PHE A 216 7.68 7.65 -3.77
N VAL A 217 8.56 8.23 -4.56
CA VAL A 217 8.85 7.79 -5.93
C VAL A 217 10.19 7.07 -5.96
N PHE A 218 10.15 5.80 -6.36
CA PHE A 218 11.34 4.95 -6.47
C PHE A 218 11.76 4.78 -7.93
N SER A 219 13.07 4.92 -8.18
CA SER A 219 13.70 4.57 -9.45
C SER A 219 15.10 4.04 -9.21
N GLY A 220 15.48 2.95 -9.89
CA GLY A 220 16.83 2.35 -9.79
C GLY A 220 17.27 2.03 -8.35
N GLY A 221 16.34 1.60 -7.48
CA GLY A 221 16.65 1.30 -6.07
C GLY A 221 16.79 2.52 -5.15
N ARG A 222 16.48 3.73 -5.63
CA ARG A 222 16.60 4.99 -4.88
C ARG A 222 15.27 5.68 -4.71
N LEU A 223 15.14 6.47 -3.65
CA LEU A 223 14.06 7.44 -3.49
C LEU A 223 14.43 8.71 -4.27
N VAL A 224 13.72 9.00 -5.36
CA VAL A 224 14.04 10.12 -6.26
C VAL A 224 13.17 11.35 -6.02
N LEU A 225 11.90 11.18 -5.62
CA LEU A 225 10.99 12.26 -5.29
C LEU A 225 10.14 11.87 -4.07
N GLN A 226 9.73 12.87 -3.31
CA GLN A 226 8.72 12.71 -2.26
C GLN A 226 7.94 14.01 -2.07
N GLY A 227 6.67 13.91 -1.72
CA GLY A 227 5.81 15.08 -1.50
C GLY A 227 4.35 14.71 -1.55
N THR A 228 3.46 15.70 -1.53
CA THR A 228 2.05 15.47 -1.83
C THR A 228 1.87 15.00 -3.28
N PRO A 229 0.76 14.33 -3.63
CA PRO A 229 0.49 13.99 -5.03
C PRO A 229 0.62 15.21 -5.97
N VAL A 230 0.14 16.38 -5.52
CA VAL A 230 0.25 17.63 -6.28
C VAL A 230 1.71 18.01 -6.55
N ASP A 231 2.58 17.94 -5.53
CA ASP A 231 3.99 18.32 -5.66
C ASP A 231 4.76 17.34 -6.55
N VAL A 232 4.51 16.05 -6.39
CA VAL A 232 5.16 14.98 -7.17
C VAL A 232 4.76 15.10 -8.64
N PHE A 233 3.47 15.24 -8.95
CA PHE A 233 3.00 15.32 -10.36
C PHE A 233 3.24 16.66 -11.03
N LYS A 234 3.60 17.73 -10.29
CA LYS A 234 4.16 18.96 -10.89
C LYS A 234 5.51 18.70 -11.55
N SER A 235 6.29 17.73 -11.06
CA SER A 235 7.59 17.32 -11.64
C SER A 235 7.39 16.35 -12.81
N ALA A 236 6.51 16.71 -13.76
CA ALA A 236 6.09 15.85 -14.87
C ALA A 236 7.26 15.33 -15.73
N GLU A 237 8.28 16.16 -15.96
CA GLU A 237 9.47 15.78 -16.74
C GLU A 237 10.23 14.66 -16.01
N THR A 238 10.53 14.84 -14.75
CA THR A 238 11.21 13.82 -13.92
C THR A 238 10.41 12.52 -13.87
N ILE A 239 9.08 12.60 -13.72
CA ILE A 239 8.20 11.41 -13.71
C ILE A 239 8.29 10.65 -15.03
N LYS A 240 8.30 11.36 -16.18
CA LYS A 240 8.43 10.74 -17.51
C LYS A 240 9.85 10.20 -17.76
N GLU A 241 10.90 10.89 -17.32
CA GLU A 241 12.29 10.44 -17.43
C GLU A 241 12.54 9.11 -16.71
N ILE A 242 11.86 8.86 -15.60
CA ILE A 242 11.94 7.59 -14.85
C ILE A 242 10.92 6.54 -15.31
N GLY A 243 10.33 6.70 -16.51
CA GLY A 243 9.44 5.72 -17.12
C GLY A 243 8.03 5.64 -16.53
N LEU A 244 7.61 6.62 -15.73
CA LEU A 244 6.26 6.67 -15.17
C LEU A 244 5.34 7.59 -15.97
N GLU A 245 4.05 7.23 -16.01
CA GLU A 245 3.00 8.04 -16.62
C GLU A 245 2.38 8.98 -15.56
N LEU A 246 1.86 10.10 -16.03
CA LEU A 246 1.03 10.96 -15.17
C LEU A 246 -0.39 10.39 -15.07
N PRO A 247 -1.14 10.72 -13.99
CA PRO A 247 -2.58 10.46 -13.99
C PRO A 247 -3.23 11.15 -15.20
N PRO A 248 -4.15 10.47 -15.93
CA PRO A 248 -4.74 11.02 -17.16
C PRO A 248 -5.38 12.41 -16.99
N LEU A 249 -6.04 12.64 -15.84
CA LEU A 249 -6.61 13.96 -15.52
C LEU A 249 -5.54 15.03 -15.31
N THR A 250 -4.42 14.67 -14.68
CA THR A 250 -3.28 15.60 -14.51
C THR A 250 -2.68 15.97 -15.85
N GLU A 251 -2.54 15.02 -16.76
CA GLU A 251 -2.03 15.25 -18.11
C GLU A 251 -2.94 16.19 -18.89
N LEU A 252 -4.25 15.93 -18.88
CA LEU A 252 -5.26 16.82 -19.49
C LEU A 252 -5.17 18.26 -18.94
N LEU A 253 -5.11 18.42 -17.62
CA LEU A 253 -5.04 19.73 -16.98
C LEU A 253 -3.74 20.48 -17.32
N GLN A 254 -2.62 19.74 -17.44
CA GLN A 254 -1.35 20.34 -17.87
C GLN A 254 -1.40 20.80 -19.33
N GLU A 255 -2.03 20.07 -20.22
CA GLU A 255 -2.22 20.47 -21.62
C GLU A 255 -3.11 21.70 -21.74
N LEU A 256 -4.22 21.75 -21.01
CA LEU A 256 -5.08 22.94 -20.96
C LEU A 256 -4.31 24.17 -20.44
N LYS A 257 -3.50 24.02 -19.42
CA LYS A 257 -2.66 25.10 -18.89
C LYS A 257 -1.61 25.55 -19.89
N LYS A 258 -0.95 24.64 -20.61
CA LYS A 258 -0.01 24.95 -21.71
C LYS A 258 -0.68 25.69 -22.85
N SER A 259 -1.96 25.43 -23.12
CA SER A 259 -2.76 26.16 -24.13
C SER A 259 -3.24 27.54 -23.67
N GLY A 260 -2.77 28.02 -22.51
CA GLY A 260 -3.07 29.38 -22.00
C GLY A 260 -4.35 29.47 -21.17
N LYS A 261 -4.94 28.33 -20.77
CA LYS A 261 -6.10 28.33 -19.86
C LYS A 261 -5.63 28.47 -18.41
N ASP A 262 -6.30 29.33 -17.64
CA ASP A 262 -6.04 29.45 -16.19
C ASP A 262 -6.77 28.34 -15.44
N ILE A 263 -6.07 27.23 -15.21
CA ILE A 263 -6.64 26.02 -14.63
C ILE A 263 -5.70 25.41 -13.58
N SER A 264 -6.29 24.91 -12.50
CA SER A 264 -5.56 24.17 -11.47
C SER A 264 -5.15 22.78 -11.98
N THR A 265 -3.86 22.42 -11.82
CA THR A 265 -3.34 21.10 -12.22
C THR A 265 -3.27 20.10 -11.06
N GLY A 266 -3.76 20.47 -9.88
CA GLY A 266 -3.70 19.65 -8.66
C GLY A 266 -5.00 18.89 -8.36
N LEU A 267 -5.82 18.58 -9.37
CA LEU A 267 -7.10 17.88 -9.23
C LEU A 267 -6.97 16.45 -9.74
N PHE A 268 -7.52 15.49 -9.00
CA PHE A 268 -7.38 14.06 -9.28
C PHE A 268 -8.74 13.34 -9.37
N SER A 269 -9.87 14.01 -9.20
CA SER A 269 -11.20 13.45 -9.40
C SER A 269 -11.86 14.00 -10.67
N VAL A 270 -12.67 13.18 -11.34
CA VAL A 270 -13.43 13.59 -12.53
C VAL A 270 -14.40 14.72 -12.18
N GLU A 271 -15.00 14.65 -10.99
CA GLU A 271 -15.95 15.63 -10.48
C GLU A 271 -15.31 17.02 -10.28
N ASP A 272 -14.10 17.07 -9.70
CA ASP A 272 -13.38 18.34 -9.46
C ASP A 272 -12.86 18.93 -10.77
N VAL A 273 -12.26 18.09 -11.62
CA VAL A 273 -11.79 18.52 -12.96
C VAL A 273 -12.95 19.01 -13.82
N GLY A 274 -14.08 18.30 -13.78
CA GLY A 274 -15.29 18.71 -14.51
C GLY A 274 -15.83 20.06 -14.04
N ARG A 275 -15.85 20.31 -12.73
CA ARG A 275 -16.26 21.62 -12.17
C ARG A 275 -15.32 22.73 -12.63
N GLU A 276 -14.03 22.54 -12.55
CA GLU A 276 -13.00 23.50 -12.96
C GLU A 276 -13.11 23.84 -14.46
N ILE A 277 -13.26 22.85 -15.33
CA ILE A 277 -13.45 23.05 -16.76
C ILE A 277 -14.75 23.82 -17.05
N LEU A 278 -15.86 23.48 -16.37
CA LEU A 278 -17.13 24.19 -16.57
C LEU A 278 -17.07 25.66 -16.13
N GLN A 279 -16.27 25.99 -15.12
CA GLN A 279 -16.04 27.39 -14.71
C GLN A 279 -15.32 28.17 -15.81
N LEU A 280 -14.27 27.61 -16.41
CA LEU A 280 -13.56 28.23 -17.52
C LEU A 280 -14.47 28.57 -18.71
N TYR A 281 -15.48 27.75 -19.01
CA TYR A 281 -16.43 27.97 -20.09
C TYR A 281 -17.54 28.97 -19.73
N ARG A 282 -17.74 29.30 -18.45
CA ARG A 282 -18.73 30.33 -18.03
C ARG A 282 -18.13 31.71 -17.90
N GLU A 283 -16.82 31.80 -17.75
CA GLU A 283 -16.08 33.06 -17.60
C GLU A 283 -15.45 33.59 -18.93
N GLY A 284 -15.49 32.78 -19.99
CA GLY A 284 -15.01 33.13 -21.33
C GLY A 284 -16.15 33.22 -22.33
#